data_f6a39977b486c9a3d5afa5af7cda8bc5
#
_entry.id   f6a39977b486c9a3d5afa5af7cda8bc5
#
_cell.length_a   1.000
_cell.length_b   1.000
_cell.length_c   1.000
_cell.angle_alpha   90.00
_cell.angle_beta   90.00
_cell.angle_gamma   90.00
#
_symmetry.space_group_name_H-M   'P 1'
#
loop_
_entity.id
_entity.type
_entity.pdbx_description
1 polymer ?
#
loop_
_entity_poly.entity_id
_entity_poly.type
_entity_poly.pdbx_seq_one_letter_code
_entity_poly.pdbx_strand_id
1 'polypeptide(L)'
;MLSFICLGLYAQTDEALDTINIRKDIKINDYSMIGVQYGAGLSQVMWNPSQKQDFVFIPYNVGVTFTKYGKMFGYMPFFGFQVGLFYTQEGYQFEYNEEKEYTYKIEGAEKAVMDVIELPVLSHLHIDFWKMKIIANIGCYAGYRLNIERFPGKTGSVSPDIQYSFLDTDKRFDYGIKGGIGLGFVFDPLEIHIQAMYKHSFSSLYDPDYYSEYYYRFAYPSNIIISAGVHFQITKRTGSTRAQLRKQAREMVYGNR
;
A
#
# COMPACT_ATOMS: atom_id res chain seq x y z
N MET A 1 23.54 -35.62 32.31
CA MET A 1 24.71 -34.79 32.62
C MET A 1 25.46 -34.57 31.31
N LEU A 2 25.02 -33.62 30.53
CA LEU A 2 25.62 -33.28 29.21
C LEU A 2 26.42 -31.99 29.37
N SER A 3 27.73 -32.14 29.20
CA SER A 3 28.70 -31.06 29.28
C SER A 3 28.69 -30.27 27.98
N PHE A 4 28.31 -29.01 28.02
CA PHE A 4 28.45 -28.07 26.92
C PHE A 4 29.92 -27.60 26.83
N ILE A 5 30.58 -27.99 25.79
CA ILE A 5 31.94 -27.50 25.44
C ILE A 5 31.73 -26.16 24.73
N CYS A 6 31.98 -25.05 25.41
CA CYS A 6 32.17 -23.74 24.81
C CYS A 6 33.50 -23.74 24.05
N LEU A 7 33.46 -23.87 22.75
CA LEU A 7 34.58 -23.54 21.85
C LEU A 7 34.65 -22.00 21.74
N GLY A 8 35.53 -21.40 22.52
CA GLY A 8 35.95 -20.03 22.33
C GLY A 8 36.75 -19.90 21.04
N LEU A 9 36.15 -19.39 19.99
CA LEU A 9 36.86 -18.86 18.84
C LEU A 9 37.52 -17.54 19.25
N TYR A 10 38.77 -17.60 19.60
CA TYR A 10 39.63 -16.42 19.61
C TYR A 10 39.72 -15.89 18.16
N ALA A 11 39.01 -14.83 17.88
CA ALA A 11 39.18 -14.05 16.68
C ALA A 11 40.59 -13.44 16.74
N GLN A 12 41.47 -13.91 15.88
CA GLN A 12 42.72 -13.21 15.64
C GLN A 12 42.47 -11.86 14.99
N THR A 13 42.88 -10.92 15.65
CA THR A 13 42.92 -9.49 15.58
C THR A 13 43.70 -9.00 14.36
N ASP A 14 43.20 -8.04 13.71
CA ASP A 14 43.13 -6.60 14.00
C ASP A 14 43.93 -5.77 13.01
N GLU A 15 44.90 -6.29 12.27
CA GLU A 15 45.61 -5.49 11.26
C GLU A 15 45.06 -5.61 9.82
N ALA A 16 44.23 -6.60 9.55
CA ALA A 16 43.59 -6.75 8.23
C ALA A 16 42.22 -6.07 8.08
N LEU A 17 41.69 -5.47 9.13
CA LEU A 17 40.32 -4.95 9.20
C LEU A 17 40.20 -3.45 9.03
N ASP A 18 41.29 -2.71 8.95
CA ASP A 18 41.26 -1.27 8.63
C ASP A 18 40.82 -0.98 7.17
N THR A 19 40.81 -1.98 6.33
CA THR A 19 40.27 -1.87 4.96
C THR A 19 38.77 -1.92 4.88
N ILE A 20 38.03 -2.20 5.95
CA ILE A 20 36.58 -2.38 5.94
C ILE A 20 35.82 -1.15 6.46
N ASN A 21 36.45 -0.03 6.64
CA ASN A 21 35.75 1.25 6.82
C ASN A 21 35.08 1.80 5.55
N ILE A 22 35.15 1.06 4.44
CA ILE A 22 34.44 1.35 3.18
C ILE A 22 32.91 1.54 3.40
N ARG A 23 32.34 0.96 4.44
CA ARG A 23 30.90 1.12 4.75
C ARG A 23 30.53 2.48 5.36
N LYS A 24 31.46 3.21 5.94
CA LYS A 24 31.19 4.53 6.51
C LYS A 24 31.10 5.65 5.46
N ASP A 25 31.84 5.49 4.36
CA ASP A 25 31.97 6.54 3.35
C ASP A 25 31.00 6.41 2.16
N ILE A 26 30.25 5.31 2.08
CA ILE A 26 29.21 5.15 1.09
C ILE A 26 28.04 6.04 1.46
N LYS A 27 27.97 7.23 0.84
CA LYS A 27 26.82 8.11 0.94
C LYS A 27 25.63 7.47 0.24
N ILE A 28 24.72 6.94 1.02
CA ILE A 28 23.47 6.38 0.53
C ILE A 28 22.48 7.50 0.26
N ASN A 29 21.58 7.28 -0.68
CA ASN A 29 20.46 8.19 -0.96
C ASN A 29 19.63 8.39 0.31
N ASP A 30 19.93 9.41 1.07
CA ASP A 30 19.16 9.85 2.23
C ASP A 30 18.51 11.18 1.88
N TYR A 31 17.22 11.13 1.59
CA TYR A 31 16.43 12.31 1.28
C TYR A 31 14.96 12.09 1.60
N SER A 32 14.25 13.19 1.73
CA SER A 32 12.81 13.19 2.01
C SER A 32 12.08 13.89 0.88
N MET A 33 10.90 13.43 0.59
CA MET A 33 10.03 14.02 -0.41
C MET A 33 8.58 14.07 0.07
N ILE A 34 7.87 15.05 -0.43
CA ILE A 34 6.42 15.16 -0.33
C ILE A 34 5.82 15.05 -1.72
N GLY A 35 4.70 14.38 -1.85
CA GLY A 35 4.07 14.20 -3.14
C GLY A 35 2.56 14.24 -3.08
N VAL A 36 1.98 14.44 -4.24
CA VAL A 36 0.55 14.31 -4.48
C VAL A 36 0.35 13.16 -5.44
N GLN A 37 -0.60 12.30 -5.13
CA GLN A 37 -0.96 11.14 -5.96
C GLN A 37 -2.42 11.20 -6.32
N TYR A 38 -2.72 10.80 -7.54
CA TYR A 38 -4.07 10.55 -8.03
C TYR A 38 -4.12 9.18 -8.67
N GLY A 39 -5.21 8.46 -8.43
CA GLY A 39 -5.41 7.14 -9.00
C GLY A 39 -6.88 6.81 -9.16
N ALA A 40 -7.10 5.73 -9.87
CA ALA A 40 -8.38 5.08 -10.01
C ALA A 40 -8.21 3.57 -9.82
N GLY A 41 -9.28 2.87 -9.55
CA GLY A 41 -9.16 1.44 -9.32
C GLY A 41 -10.47 0.69 -9.46
N LEU A 42 -10.39 -0.57 -9.06
CA LEU A 42 -11.49 -1.51 -9.02
C LEU A 42 -11.66 -2.00 -7.59
N SER A 43 -12.89 -2.00 -7.11
CA SER A 43 -13.27 -2.47 -5.79
C SER A 43 -14.16 -3.68 -5.88
N GLN A 44 -13.99 -4.59 -4.97
CA GLN A 44 -14.88 -5.72 -4.71
C GLN A 44 -14.89 -6.03 -3.22
N VAL A 45 -15.84 -6.83 -2.77
CA VAL A 45 -15.96 -7.25 -1.37
C VAL A 45 -15.96 -8.77 -1.30
N MET A 46 -15.14 -9.32 -0.45
CA MET A 46 -15.14 -10.76 -0.16
C MET A 46 -16.26 -11.06 0.82
N TRP A 47 -17.29 -11.75 0.31
CA TRP A 47 -18.47 -12.12 1.08
C TRP A 47 -18.40 -13.53 1.64
N ASN A 48 -18.92 -13.71 2.82
CA ASN A 48 -19.24 -15.04 3.35
C ASN A 48 -20.67 -15.01 3.95
N PRO A 49 -21.63 -15.75 3.38
CA PRO A 49 -21.54 -16.64 2.20
C PRO A 49 -21.19 -15.88 0.91
N SER A 50 -20.51 -16.55 -0.01
CA SER A 50 -20.09 -15.96 -1.30
C SER A 50 -21.29 -15.50 -2.11
N GLN A 51 -21.19 -14.29 -2.68
CA GLN A 51 -22.21 -13.70 -3.54
C GLN A 51 -21.60 -13.37 -4.91
N LYS A 52 -22.41 -13.51 -5.96
CA LYS A 52 -22.01 -13.12 -7.31
C LYS A 52 -21.97 -11.60 -7.41
N GLN A 53 -20.86 -11.05 -7.87
CA GLN A 53 -20.62 -9.60 -7.90
C GLN A 53 -19.72 -9.19 -9.06
N ASP A 54 -19.90 -7.95 -9.49
CA ASP A 54 -19.04 -7.24 -10.41
C ASP A 54 -18.00 -6.39 -9.67
N PHE A 55 -16.92 -6.07 -10.37
CA PHE A 55 -16.01 -5.01 -9.91
C PHE A 55 -16.69 -3.64 -10.04
N VAL A 56 -16.54 -2.84 -9.01
CA VAL A 56 -16.97 -1.45 -9.01
C VAL A 56 -15.79 -0.57 -9.39
N PHE A 57 -15.94 0.24 -10.43
CA PHE A 57 -14.95 1.25 -10.76
C PHE A 57 -14.98 2.37 -9.74
N ILE A 58 -13.83 2.70 -9.15
CA ILE A 58 -13.62 3.78 -8.19
C ILE A 58 -12.73 4.83 -8.84
N PRO A 59 -13.30 5.99 -9.23
CA PRO A 59 -12.56 7.03 -9.94
C PRO A 59 -11.65 7.87 -9.04
N TYR A 60 -11.89 7.87 -7.74
CA TYR A 60 -11.20 8.76 -6.82
C TYR A 60 -10.31 7.98 -5.85
N ASN A 61 -9.02 8.18 -6.02
CA ASN A 61 -8.00 7.86 -5.03
C ASN A 61 -6.97 8.99 -5.08
N VAL A 62 -7.17 10.02 -4.29
CA VAL A 62 -6.33 11.21 -4.27
C VAL A 62 -5.75 11.40 -2.88
N GLY A 63 -4.48 11.75 -2.80
CA GLY A 63 -3.86 11.97 -1.51
C GLY A 63 -2.49 12.61 -1.57
N VAL A 64 -2.00 12.91 -0.39
CA VAL A 64 -0.66 13.43 -0.16
C VAL A 64 0.18 12.37 0.52
N THR A 65 1.46 12.32 0.17
CA THR A 65 2.40 11.36 0.73
C THR A 65 3.67 12.06 1.20
N PHE A 66 4.21 11.58 2.28
CA PHE A 66 5.55 11.89 2.73
C PHE A 66 6.39 10.63 2.68
N THR A 67 7.53 10.68 1.99
CA THR A 67 8.44 9.55 1.88
C THR A 67 9.81 9.96 2.38
N LYS A 68 10.38 9.14 3.26
CA LYS A 68 11.75 9.28 3.76
C LYS A 68 12.55 8.08 3.29
N TYR A 69 13.58 8.32 2.50
CA TYR A 69 14.59 7.33 2.17
C TYR A 69 15.75 7.40 3.16
N GLY A 70 16.34 6.26 3.45
CA GLY A 70 17.47 6.20 4.36
C GLY A 70 17.98 4.79 4.55
N LYS A 71 18.95 4.62 5.43
CA LYS A 71 19.46 3.31 5.84
C LYS A 71 18.56 2.73 6.92
N MET A 72 17.86 1.65 6.62
CA MET A 72 17.23 0.86 7.68
C MET A 72 18.29 -0.02 8.36
N PHE A 73 18.34 0.04 9.70
CA PHE A 73 19.30 -0.70 10.52
C PHE A 73 20.78 -0.51 10.11
N GLY A 74 21.10 0.56 9.38
CA GLY A 74 22.47 0.82 8.91
C GLY A 74 22.94 -0.03 7.71
N TYR A 75 22.12 -0.98 7.25
CA TYR A 75 22.57 -1.98 6.25
C TYR A 75 21.77 -1.93 4.93
N MET A 76 20.50 -1.52 4.96
CA MET A 76 19.63 -1.60 3.80
C MET A 76 19.52 -0.24 3.09
N PRO A 77 20.28 0.00 2.00
CA PRO A 77 20.29 1.27 1.27
C PRO A 77 19.07 1.46 0.36
N PHE A 78 18.26 0.44 0.18
CA PHE A 78 17.10 0.40 -0.69
C PHE A 78 15.78 0.56 0.06
N PHE A 79 15.84 0.98 1.33
CA PHE A 79 14.69 1.14 2.18
C PHE A 79 14.21 2.59 2.23
N GLY A 80 12.92 2.77 2.18
CA GLY A 80 12.23 4.01 2.48
C GLY A 80 11.00 3.73 3.34
N PHE A 81 10.49 4.78 3.94
CA PHE A 81 9.27 4.77 4.72
C PHE A 81 8.33 5.81 4.14
N GLN A 82 7.10 5.41 3.84
CA GLN A 82 6.09 6.29 3.28
C GLN A 82 4.86 6.32 4.18
N VAL A 83 4.42 7.53 4.48
CA VAL A 83 3.12 7.80 5.14
C VAL A 83 2.31 8.67 4.21
N GLY A 84 1.01 8.47 4.20
CA GLY A 84 0.11 9.29 3.38
C GLY A 84 -1.21 9.59 4.05
N LEU A 85 -1.95 10.47 3.44
CA LEU A 85 -3.35 10.73 3.73
C LEU A 85 -4.10 10.75 2.40
N PHE A 86 -5.05 9.85 2.24
CA PHE A 86 -5.80 9.66 1.00
C PHE A 86 -7.29 9.79 1.24
N TYR A 87 -7.97 10.43 0.29
CA TYR A 87 -9.38 10.25 0.06
C TYR A 87 -9.55 9.22 -1.04
N THR A 88 -10.23 8.13 -0.74
CA THR A 88 -10.43 7.00 -1.65
C THR A 88 -11.87 6.51 -1.58
N GLN A 89 -12.22 5.67 -2.52
CA GLN A 89 -13.53 5.01 -2.55
C GLN A 89 -13.37 3.50 -2.45
N GLU A 90 -14.39 2.85 -1.95
CA GLU A 90 -14.57 1.40 -1.97
C GLU A 90 -16.04 1.06 -2.20
N GLY A 91 -16.33 -0.12 -2.71
CA GLY A 91 -17.72 -0.48 -2.97
C GLY A 91 -17.90 -1.90 -3.47
N TYR A 92 -19.16 -2.26 -3.65
CA TYR A 92 -19.59 -3.53 -4.21
C TYR A 92 -20.76 -3.34 -5.16
N GLN A 93 -20.94 -4.31 -6.05
CA GLN A 93 -22.10 -4.39 -6.94
C GLN A 93 -22.46 -5.86 -7.15
N PHE A 94 -23.66 -6.26 -6.75
CA PHE A 94 -24.16 -7.60 -6.95
C PHE A 94 -24.64 -7.81 -8.38
N GLU A 95 -24.50 -9.05 -8.86
CA GLU A 95 -25.06 -9.52 -10.12
C GLU A 95 -26.25 -10.44 -9.89
N TYR A 96 -27.06 -10.58 -10.94
CA TYR A 96 -28.12 -11.58 -10.96
C TYR A 96 -27.52 -13.00 -10.85
N ASN A 97 -28.03 -13.75 -9.89
CA ASN A 97 -27.64 -15.13 -9.70
C ASN A 97 -28.67 -16.06 -10.36
N GLU A 98 -28.30 -16.67 -11.47
CA GLU A 98 -29.17 -17.58 -12.23
C GLU A 98 -29.57 -18.83 -11.43
N GLU A 99 -28.69 -19.34 -10.55
CA GLU A 99 -28.96 -20.52 -9.73
C GLU A 99 -30.02 -20.26 -8.65
N LYS A 100 -30.06 -19.03 -8.16
CA LYS A 100 -30.96 -18.61 -7.08
C LYS A 100 -32.14 -17.78 -7.58
N GLU A 101 -32.14 -17.46 -8.88
CA GLU A 101 -33.17 -16.64 -9.55
C GLU A 101 -33.41 -15.27 -8.93
N TYR A 102 -32.40 -14.67 -8.27
CA TYR A 102 -32.49 -13.32 -7.71
C TYR A 102 -31.16 -12.57 -7.70
N THR A 103 -31.23 -11.23 -7.58
CA THR A 103 -30.08 -10.37 -7.29
C THR A 103 -30.04 -10.13 -5.79
N TYR A 104 -28.87 -10.34 -5.23
CA TYR A 104 -28.67 -10.06 -3.80
C TYR A 104 -28.76 -8.56 -3.54
N LYS A 105 -29.35 -8.16 -2.41
CA LYS A 105 -29.50 -6.76 -1.99
C LYS A 105 -29.12 -6.63 -0.52
N ILE A 106 -28.48 -5.51 -0.20
CA ILE A 106 -28.25 -5.10 1.18
C ILE A 106 -28.93 -3.75 1.36
N GLU A 107 -29.78 -3.64 2.37
CA GLU A 107 -30.56 -2.43 2.62
C GLU A 107 -31.30 -1.93 1.37
N GLY A 108 -31.86 -2.88 0.62
CA GLY A 108 -32.59 -2.61 -0.62
C GLY A 108 -31.72 -2.30 -1.83
N ALA A 109 -30.40 -2.18 -1.69
CA ALA A 109 -29.47 -1.79 -2.74
C ALA A 109 -28.68 -2.96 -3.32
N GLU A 110 -28.51 -2.97 -4.64
CA GLU A 110 -27.63 -3.92 -5.35
C GLU A 110 -26.20 -3.41 -5.43
N LYS A 111 -25.98 -2.11 -5.30
CA LYS A 111 -24.69 -1.45 -5.37
C LYS A 111 -24.54 -0.44 -4.24
N ALA A 112 -23.34 -0.41 -3.65
CA ALA A 112 -22.95 0.67 -2.75
C ALA A 112 -21.53 1.14 -3.05
N VAL A 113 -21.30 2.44 -2.86
CA VAL A 113 -20.01 3.10 -2.92
C VAL A 113 -19.81 3.88 -1.64
N MET A 114 -18.67 3.74 -1.04
CA MET A 114 -18.31 4.39 0.23
C MET A 114 -17.08 5.27 0.01
N ASP A 115 -17.14 6.47 0.57
CA ASP A 115 -16.02 7.38 0.63
C ASP A 115 -15.22 7.13 1.91
N VAL A 116 -13.91 7.03 1.77
CA VAL A 116 -13.01 6.65 2.86
C VAL A 116 -11.84 7.62 2.95
N ILE A 117 -11.54 8.11 4.14
CA ILE A 117 -10.22 8.70 4.43
C ILE A 117 -9.30 7.59 4.91
N GLU A 118 -8.14 7.45 4.29
CA GLU A 118 -7.17 6.40 4.55
C GLU A 118 -5.80 6.98 4.91
N LEU A 119 -5.18 6.42 5.93
CA LEU A 119 -3.84 6.74 6.39
C LEU A 119 -2.96 5.49 6.24
N PRO A 120 -2.28 5.30 5.11
CA PRO A 120 -1.34 4.22 4.90
C PRO A 120 0.02 4.52 5.53
N VAL A 121 0.64 3.47 6.06
CA VAL A 121 2.00 3.46 6.59
C VAL A 121 2.72 2.31 5.91
N LEU A 122 3.62 2.63 4.98
CA LEU A 122 4.21 1.68 4.06
C LEU A 122 5.73 1.65 4.18
N SER A 123 6.30 0.46 4.15
CA SER A 123 7.69 0.26 3.76
C SER A 123 7.81 0.49 2.27
N HIS A 124 8.68 1.39 1.87
CA HIS A 124 8.88 1.79 0.47
C HIS A 124 10.26 1.31 0.02
N LEU A 125 10.30 0.10 -0.50
CA LEU A 125 11.53 -0.49 -1.02
C LEU A 125 11.79 0.04 -2.42
N HIS A 126 13.06 0.38 -2.73
CA HIS A 126 13.40 0.91 -4.05
C HIS A 126 14.75 0.41 -4.55
N ILE A 127 14.84 0.24 -5.86
CA ILE A 127 16.08 -0.05 -6.56
C ILE A 127 16.25 0.99 -7.65
N ASP A 128 17.34 1.75 -7.58
CA ASP A 128 17.62 2.85 -8.48
C ASP A 128 18.42 2.37 -9.71
N PHE A 129 17.93 2.71 -10.91
CA PHE A 129 18.58 2.48 -12.17
C PHE A 129 18.67 3.80 -12.95
N TRP A 130 19.84 4.40 -13.00
CA TRP A 130 20.04 5.65 -13.74
C TRP A 130 19.04 6.74 -13.35
N LYS A 131 18.02 7.02 -14.18
CA LYS A 131 16.92 7.96 -13.92
C LYS A 131 15.60 7.28 -13.59
N MET A 132 15.62 5.97 -13.38
CA MET A 132 14.45 5.19 -13.06
C MET A 132 14.60 4.52 -11.70
N LYS A 133 13.49 4.25 -11.08
CA LYS A 133 13.39 3.58 -9.78
C LYS A 133 12.32 2.50 -9.85
N ILE A 134 12.65 1.28 -9.50
CA ILE A 134 11.65 0.25 -9.25
C ILE A 134 11.26 0.36 -7.79
N ILE A 135 9.96 0.38 -7.54
CA ILE A 135 9.38 0.58 -6.21
C ILE A 135 8.57 -0.65 -5.84
N ALA A 136 8.70 -1.08 -4.61
CA ALA A 136 7.81 -2.06 -4.00
C ALA A 136 7.35 -1.54 -2.65
N ASN A 137 6.04 -1.49 -2.45
CA ASN A 137 5.41 -1.00 -1.23
C ASN A 137 4.72 -2.14 -0.50
N ILE A 138 4.85 -2.17 0.81
CA ILE A 138 4.07 -3.06 1.68
C ILE A 138 3.90 -2.42 3.05
N GLY A 139 2.73 -2.52 3.62
CA GLY A 139 2.46 -2.01 4.95
C GLY A 139 1.01 -2.14 5.36
N CYS A 140 0.67 -1.38 6.39
CA CYS A 140 -0.67 -1.34 6.95
C CYS A 140 -1.33 0.00 6.62
N TYR A 141 -2.64 0.02 6.74
CA TYR A 141 -3.41 1.26 6.69
C TYR A 141 -4.51 1.23 7.75
N ALA A 142 -4.92 2.43 8.15
CA ALA A 142 -6.13 2.67 8.90
C ALA A 142 -7.00 3.64 8.09
N GLY A 143 -8.30 3.45 8.11
CA GLY A 143 -9.26 4.26 7.35
C GLY A 143 -10.53 4.52 8.15
N TYR A 144 -11.26 5.51 7.69
CA TYR A 144 -12.57 5.84 8.23
C TYR A 144 -13.54 6.14 7.10
N ARG A 145 -14.65 5.39 7.06
CA ARG A 145 -15.73 5.54 6.08
C ARG A 145 -16.57 6.77 6.43
N LEU A 146 -16.55 7.76 5.54
CA LEU A 146 -17.22 9.05 5.74
C LEU A 146 -18.68 8.99 5.33
N ASN A 147 -18.91 8.43 4.15
CA ASN A 147 -20.19 8.41 3.49
C ASN A 147 -20.45 7.07 2.82
N ILE A 148 -21.70 6.70 2.65
CA ILE A 148 -22.14 5.55 1.87
C ILE A 148 -23.27 6.00 0.94
N GLU A 149 -23.11 5.67 -0.33
CA GLU A 149 -24.14 5.90 -1.35
C GLU A 149 -24.59 4.54 -1.88
N ARG A 150 -25.91 4.30 -1.80
CA ARG A 150 -26.54 3.06 -2.24
C ARG A 150 -27.36 3.30 -3.50
N PHE A 151 -27.27 2.38 -4.44
CA PHE A 151 -27.89 2.48 -5.75
C PHE A 151 -28.73 1.24 -6.05
N PRO A 152 -29.81 1.38 -6.83
CA PRO A 152 -30.67 0.26 -7.21
C PRO A 152 -29.98 -0.82 -8.07
N GLY A 153 -28.76 -0.56 -8.60
CA GLY A 153 -28.01 -1.47 -9.43
C GLY A 153 -28.43 -1.50 -10.89
N LYS A 154 -28.03 -2.56 -11.61
CA LYS A 154 -28.26 -2.69 -13.06
C LYS A 154 -29.74 -2.92 -13.42
N THR A 155 -30.49 -3.53 -12.55
CA THR A 155 -31.92 -3.84 -12.78
C THR A 155 -32.81 -2.57 -12.78
N GLY A 156 -32.28 -1.45 -12.34
CA GLY A 156 -33.00 -0.15 -12.38
C GLY A 156 -34.23 -0.04 -11.48
N SER A 157 -34.61 -1.14 -10.83
CA SER A 157 -35.76 -1.16 -9.92
C SER A 157 -35.39 -0.49 -8.62
N VAL A 158 -35.89 0.71 -8.40
CA VAL A 158 -35.76 1.39 -7.12
C VAL A 158 -36.54 0.62 -6.07
N SER A 159 -35.85 0.03 -5.11
CA SER A 159 -36.52 -0.57 -3.97
C SER A 159 -36.98 0.55 -3.03
N PRO A 160 -38.21 0.52 -2.52
CA PRO A 160 -38.68 1.52 -1.55
C PRO A 160 -37.92 1.47 -0.23
N ASP A 161 -37.17 0.39 0.01
CA ASP A 161 -36.45 0.15 1.28
C ASP A 161 -34.97 0.56 1.22
N ILE A 162 -34.51 1.28 0.18
CA ILE A 162 -33.11 1.74 0.08
C ILE A 162 -32.81 2.71 1.22
N GLN A 163 -31.83 2.34 2.03
CA GLN A 163 -31.27 3.21 3.06
C GLN A 163 -30.06 3.98 2.51
N TYR A 164 -30.13 5.32 2.52
CA TYR A 164 -29.11 6.20 1.90
C TYR A 164 -28.01 6.67 2.87
N SER A 165 -28.10 6.26 4.13
CA SER A 165 -27.12 6.64 5.17
C SER A 165 -26.56 5.41 5.87
N PHE A 166 -25.51 5.63 6.64
CA PHE A 166 -25.00 4.59 7.54
C PHE A 166 -26.04 4.20 8.58
N LEU A 167 -26.13 2.91 8.80
CA LEU A 167 -26.89 2.30 9.86
C LEU A 167 -25.99 1.97 11.06
N ASP A 168 -26.60 1.64 12.19
CA ASP A 168 -25.86 1.22 13.38
C ASP A 168 -25.06 -0.08 13.16
N THR A 169 -25.49 -0.90 12.20
CA THR A 169 -24.81 -2.15 11.80
C THR A 169 -23.61 -1.92 10.88
N ASP A 170 -23.45 -0.74 10.31
CA ASP A 170 -22.38 -0.42 9.37
C ASP A 170 -21.11 -0.02 10.12
N LYS A 171 -20.03 -0.70 9.84
CA LYS A 171 -18.72 -0.36 10.43
C LYS A 171 -18.04 0.76 9.67
N ARG A 172 -17.73 1.83 10.38
CA ARG A 172 -17.04 2.99 9.79
C ARG A 172 -15.53 2.89 9.83
N PHE A 173 -14.99 2.18 10.83
CA PHE A 173 -13.54 2.04 10.94
C PHE A 173 -13.05 0.91 10.05
N ASP A 174 -12.05 1.22 9.22
CA ASP A 174 -11.40 0.30 8.30
C ASP A 174 -9.92 0.16 8.64
N TYR A 175 -9.37 -1.03 8.50
CA TYR A 175 -7.95 -1.29 8.67
C TYR A 175 -7.55 -2.56 7.93
N GLY A 176 -6.31 -2.62 7.50
CA GLY A 176 -5.85 -3.78 6.74
C GLY A 176 -4.42 -3.62 6.25
N ILE A 177 -4.13 -4.35 5.20
CA ILE A 177 -2.84 -4.32 4.52
C ILE A 177 -2.95 -3.69 3.14
N LYS A 178 -1.89 -3.03 2.73
CA LYS A 178 -1.74 -2.44 1.41
C LYS A 178 -0.36 -2.73 0.88
N GLY A 179 -0.27 -3.17 -0.36
CA GLY A 179 1.02 -3.48 -0.97
C GLY A 179 0.94 -3.39 -2.49
N GLY A 180 2.08 -3.23 -3.12
CA GLY A 180 2.12 -3.12 -4.59
C GLY A 180 3.50 -2.82 -5.12
N ILE A 181 3.54 -2.59 -6.41
CA ILE A 181 4.75 -2.30 -7.16
C ILE A 181 4.59 -1.02 -7.98
N GLY A 182 5.69 -0.39 -8.31
CA GLY A 182 5.66 0.83 -9.11
C GLY A 182 6.98 1.14 -9.80
N LEU A 183 6.90 2.16 -10.63
CA LEU A 183 8.04 2.74 -11.31
C LEU A 183 8.13 4.22 -10.96
N GLY A 184 9.32 4.68 -10.64
CA GLY A 184 9.65 6.07 -10.42
C GLY A 184 10.57 6.60 -11.50
N PHE A 185 10.34 7.83 -11.94
CA PHE A 185 11.20 8.57 -12.85
C PHE A 185 11.77 9.76 -12.09
N VAL A 186 13.09 9.87 -12.06
CA VAL A 186 13.82 10.84 -11.25
C VAL A 186 14.30 12.01 -12.12
N PHE A 187 13.81 13.21 -11.83
CA PHE A 187 14.12 14.47 -12.56
C PHE A 187 14.64 15.57 -11.61
N ASP A 188 15.40 15.23 -10.60
CA ASP A 188 15.86 16.16 -9.55
C ASP A 188 15.51 17.65 -9.79
N PRO A 189 14.66 18.27 -8.93
CA PRO A 189 14.17 17.81 -7.62
C PRO A 189 12.80 17.10 -7.67
N LEU A 190 12.29 16.75 -8.85
CA LEU A 190 10.99 16.10 -9.02
C LEU A 190 11.15 14.59 -9.27
N GLU A 191 10.21 13.81 -8.75
CA GLU A 191 10.05 12.41 -9.08
C GLU A 191 8.60 12.14 -9.49
N ILE A 192 8.42 11.37 -10.55
CA ILE A 192 7.10 10.91 -11.00
C ILE A 192 7.00 9.43 -10.68
N HIS A 193 6.02 9.03 -9.89
CA HIS A 193 5.79 7.64 -9.54
C HIS A 193 4.49 7.13 -10.18
N ILE A 194 4.53 5.95 -10.76
CA ILE A 194 3.36 5.21 -11.24
C ILE A 194 3.33 3.91 -10.47
N GLN A 195 2.22 3.62 -9.80
CA GLN A 195 2.12 2.49 -8.87
C GLN A 195 0.82 1.72 -9.09
N ALA A 196 0.91 0.40 -8.98
CA ALA A 196 -0.24 -0.49 -8.88
C ALA A 196 -0.26 -1.09 -7.47
N MET A 197 -1.32 -0.82 -6.74
CA MET A 197 -1.48 -1.17 -5.33
C MET A 197 -2.68 -2.08 -5.14
N TYR A 198 -2.52 -3.09 -4.33
CA TYR A 198 -3.60 -3.93 -3.82
C TYR A 198 -3.84 -3.60 -2.35
N LYS A 199 -5.10 -3.38 -1.99
CA LYS A 199 -5.57 -3.13 -0.64
C LYS A 199 -6.49 -4.27 -0.22
N HIS A 200 -6.31 -4.78 0.99
CA HIS A 200 -7.19 -5.76 1.59
C HIS A 200 -7.56 -5.33 3.01
N SER A 201 -8.86 -5.22 3.25
CA SER A 201 -9.40 -4.86 4.56
C SER A 201 -9.55 -6.10 5.46
N PHE A 202 -9.23 -5.95 6.73
CA PHE A 202 -9.55 -6.90 7.79
C PHE A 202 -10.77 -6.48 8.60
N SER A 203 -11.30 -5.29 8.34
CA SER A 203 -12.54 -4.80 8.92
C SER A 203 -13.71 -5.16 8.02
N SER A 204 -14.69 -5.87 8.53
CA SER A 204 -15.94 -6.13 7.82
C SER A 204 -16.71 -4.84 7.59
N LEU A 205 -17.47 -4.75 6.50
CA LEU A 205 -18.36 -3.62 6.23
C LEU A 205 -19.50 -3.54 7.24
N TYR A 206 -20.00 -4.70 7.65
CA TYR A 206 -21.15 -4.85 8.53
C TYR A 206 -20.79 -5.65 9.77
N ASP A 207 -21.49 -5.41 10.86
CA ASP A 207 -21.41 -6.27 12.04
C ASP A 207 -21.98 -7.65 11.73
N PRO A 208 -21.25 -8.72 12.02
CA PRO A 208 -21.76 -10.06 11.82
C PRO A 208 -22.85 -10.33 12.87
N ASP A 209 -24.09 -10.46 12.41
CA ASP A 209 -25.20 -10.91 13.24
C ASP A 209 -25.32 -12.44 13.13
N TYR A 210 -24.82 -13.15 14.14
CA TYR A 210 -24.84 -14.61 14.20
C TYR A 210 -26.24 -15.19 14.40
N TYR A 211 -27.22 -14.38 14.72
CA TYR A 211 -28.59 -14.80 15.03
C TYR A 211 -29.59 -14.42 13.94
N SER A 212 -29.18 -13.69 12.94
CA SER A 212 -30.01 -13.31 11.80
C SER A 212 -30.12 -14.45 10.78
N GLU A 213 -31.29 -14.63 10.18
CA GLU A 213 -31.49 -15.53 9.04
C GLU A 213 -30.67 -15.10 7.81
N TYR A 214 -30.24 -13.84 7.76
CA TYR A 214 -29.37 -13.23 6.72
C TYR A 214 -27.91 -13.26 7.17
N TYR A 215 -27.33 -14.43 7.26
CA TYR A 215 -25.96 -14.64 7.71
C TYR A 215 -24.90 -13.99 6.81
N TYR A 216 -24.38 -12.81 7.23
CA TYR A 216 -23.05 -12.39 6.84
C TYR A 216 -22.09 -12.71 7.96
N ARG A 217 -21.23 -13.66 7.72
CA ARG A 217 -20.12 -13.90 8.65
C ARG A 217 -19.05 -12.83 8.48
N PHE A 218 -18.82 -12.38 7.25
CA PHE A 218 -17.92 -11.26 6.96
C PHE A 218 -18.12 -10.67 5.57
N ALA A 219 -17.71 -9.43 5.40
CA ALA A 219 -17.71 -8.68 4.16
C ALA A 219 -16.46 -7.80 4.13
N TYR A 220 -15.36 -8.30 3.57
CA TYR A 220 -14.07 -7.61 3.56
C TYR A 220 -13.81 -6.94 2.21
N PRO A 221 -13.71 -5.59 2.17
CA PRO A 221 -13.33 -4.88 0.96
C PRO A 221 -11.92 -5.23 0.48
N SER A 222 -11.77 -5.30 -0.83
CA SER A 222 -10.47 -5.39 -1.48
C SER A 222 -10.44 -4.59 -2.77
N ASN A 223 -9.39 -3.80 -2.94
CA ASN A 223 -9.27 -2.84 -4.04
C ASN A 223 -7.95 -3.03 -4.77
N ILE A 224 -8.01 -2.89 -6.10
CA ILE A 224 -6.83 -2.73 -6.95
C ILE A 224 -6.82 -1.30 -7.43
N ILE A 225 -5.76 -0.55 -7.16
CA ILE A 225 -5.64 0.87 -7.44
C ILE A 225 -4.40 1.10 -8.29
N ILE A 226 -4.57 1.80 -9.41
CA ILE A 226 -3.46 2.29 -10.22
C ILE A 226 -3.39 3.79 -10.01
N SER A 227 -2.23 4.29 -9.60
CA SER A 227 -2.02 5.70 -9.29
C SER A 227 -0.77 6.26 -9.94
N ALA A 228 -0.83 7.53 -10.27
CA ALA A 228 0.32 8.34 -10.66
C ALA A 228 0.49 9.48 -9.68
N GLY A 229 1.73 9.81 -9.35
CA GLY A 229 2.02 10.89 -8.41
C GLY A 229 3.26 11.67 -8.77
N VAL A 230 3.26 12.93 -8.37
CA VAL A 230 4.40 13.82 -8.49
C VAL A 230 4.92 14.12 -7.09
N HIS A 231 6.21 13.86 -6.90
CA HIS A 231 6.88 14.00 -5.61
C HIS A 231 7.99 15.04 -5.74
N PHE A 232 8.05 15.94 -4.75
CA PHE A 232 9.07 16.98 -4.67
C PHE A 232 10.06 16.63 -3.54
N GLN A 233 11.34 16.67 -3.86
CA GLN A 233 12.41 16.42 -2.90
C GLN A 233 12.58 17.63 -1.97
N ILE A 234 12.35 17.44 -0.68
CA ILE A 234 12.52 18.47 0.35
C ILE A 234 13.99 18.61 0.71
N THR A 235 14.69 17.49 0.77
CA THR A 235 16.13 17.45 1.05
C THR A 235 16.87 16.95 -0.19
N LYS A 236 18.03 17.54 -0.47
CA LYS A 236 18.84 17.13 -1.64
C LYS A 236 19.22 15.65 -1.52
N ARG A 237 19.07 14.97 -2.61
CA ARG A 237 19.57 13.62 -2.78
C ARG A 237 21.08 13.60 -2.66
N THR A 238 21.61 13.00 -1.60
CA THR A 238 23.05 13.00 -1.29
C THR A 238 23.75 11.74 -1.75
N GLY A 239 23.02 10.76 -2.22
CA GLY A 239 23.54 9.45 -2.57
C GLY A 239 24.00 9.32 -3.99
N SER A 240 25.00 8.50 -4.17
CA SER A 240 25.52 8.11 -5.45
C SER A 240 24.66 7.02 -6.08
N THR A 241 24.45 7.07 -7.39
CA THR A 241 23.86 5.96 -8.11
C THR A 241 24.71 4.70 -7.95
N ARG A 242 24.13 3.51 -8.15
CA ARG A 242 24.87 2.24 -8.09
C ARG A 242 26.13 2.24 -8.97
N ALA A 243 26.09 2.96 -10.10
CA ALA A 243 27.25 3.12 -10.98
C ALA A 243 28.34 3.97 -10.34
N GLN A 244 27.98 5.07 -9.67
CA GLN A 244 28.92 5.93 -8.94
C GLN A 244 29.52 5.19 -7.74
N LEU A 245 28.69 4.43 -7.01
CA LEU A 245 29.17 3.60 -5.90
C LEU A 245 30.19 2.55 -6.37
N ARG A 246 29.92 1.90 -7.51
CA ARG A 246 30.87 0.95 -8.11
C ARG A 246 32.17 1.64 -8.57
N LYS A 247 32.05 2.86 -9.12
CA LYS A 247 33.21 3.66 -9.52
C LYS A 247 34.05 4.04 -8.30
N GLN A 248 33.41 4.55 -7.25
CA GLN A 248 34.09 4.89 -5.98
C GLN A 248 34.75 3.64 -5.35
N ALA A 249 34.05 2.52 -5.32
CA ALA A 249 34.62 1.28 -4.81
C ALA A 249 35.83 0.81 -5.63
N ARG A 250 35.81 0.96 -6.96
CA ARG A 250 36.97 0.66 -7.80
C ARG A 250 38.14 1.61 -7.55
N GLU A 251 37.86 2.89 -7.44
CA GLU A 251 38.88 3.90 -7.15
C GLU A 251 39.53 3.68 -5.78
N MET A 252 38.77 3.23 -4.78
CA MET A 252 39.31 2.89 -3.44
C MET A 252 40.14 1.61 -3.46
N VAL A 253 39.76 0.61 -4.24
CA VAL A 253 40.44 -0.70 -4.29
C VAL A 253 41.68 -0.68 -5.18
N TYR A 254 41.62 0.00 -6.32
CA TYR A 254 42.65 -0.04 -7.34
C TYR A 254 43.50 1.23 -7.46
N GLY A 255 43.16 2.27 -6.71
CA GLY A 255 43.78 3.59 -6.80
C GLY A 255 43.50 4.27 -8.15
N ASN A 256 43.79 5.54 -8.21
CA ASN A 256 43.79 6.28 -9.49
C ASN A 256 45.03 5.79 -10.32
N ARG A 257 44.82 4.84 -11.18
CA ARG A 257 45.74 4.54 -12.30
C ARG A 257 45.31 5.24 -13.55
#